data_48957b7ed43f0f94cb915ee4ef51c977
#
_entry.id   48957b7ed43f0f94cb915ee4ef51c977
#
_cell.length_a   1.000
_cell.length_b   1.000
_cell.length_c   1.000
_cell.angle_alpha   90.00
_cell.angle_beta   90.00
_cell.angle_gamma   90.00
#
_symmetry.space_group_name_H-M   'P 1'
#
loop_
_entity.id
_entity.type
_entity.pdbx_description
1 polymer ?
#
loop_
_entity_poly.entity_id
_entity_poly.type
_entity_poly.pdbx_seq_one_letter_code
_entity_poly.pdbx_strand_id
1 'polypeptide(L)'
;TLPLVYQSLSWEHGVMIGSSVGSEVTAAALDVKAGTVRRDPFAMLPFCGYNMGDYFQHWLDIGKHAGAKLPKIFCVNWFRKTPEGKWLWPGFGDNSRVLKWIFERCDGEGKAVETPIGYMPTVDAIDRTGIENEVTEDDMKQLLSLDIEGWKKEVEMIKEHYKKFDRLPKELANQLAQLEERLSK
;
A
#
# COMPACT_ATOMS: atom_id res chain seq x y z
N THR A 1 -3.48 -2.31 9.98
CA THR A 1 -2.04 -2.52 9.74
C THR A 1 -1.47 -1.49 8.76
N LEU A 2 -2.17 -1.17 7.64
CA LEU A 2 -1.71 -0.19 6.66
C LEU A 2 -1.75 1.24 7.22
N PRO A 3 -0.68 2.04 7.05
CA PRO A 3 -0.70 3.47 7.37
C PRO A 3 -1.59 4.25 6.40
N LEU A 4 -1.84 5.53 6.71
CA LEU A 4 -2.63 6.43 5.85
C LEU A 4 -2.09 6.49 4.42
N VAL A 5 -0.77 6.59 4.28
CA VAL A 5 -0.10 6.61 2.98
C VAL A 5 1.36 6.18 3.11
N TYR A 6 1.89 5.50 2.10
CA TYR A 6 3.32 5.30 1.91
C TYR A 6 3.67 5.19 0.43
N GLN A 7 4.89 5.53 0.10
CA GLN A 7 5.47 5.46 -1.25
C GLN A 7 6.37 4.22 -1.34
N SER A 8 6.33 3.51 -2.46
CA SER A 8 7.26 2.40 -2.73
C SER A 8 8.71 2.87 -2.77
N LEU A 9 9.64 1.97 -2.39
CA LEU A 9 11.09 2.22 -2.42
C LEU A 9 11.65 2.21 -3.85
N SER A 10 11.05 1.42 -4.73
CA SER A 10 11.41 1.26 -6.14
C SER A 10 10.20 0.92 -6.99
N TRP A 11 10.40 0.82 -8.30
CA TRP A 11 9.38 0.33 -9.23
C TRP A 11 8.98 -1.12 -8.92
N GLU A 12 9.96 -2.00 -8.74
CA GLU A 12 9.74 -3.42 -8.45
C GLU A 12 8.99 -3.61 -7.13
N HIS A 13 9.33 -2.80 -6.11
CA HIS A 13 8.59 -2.75 -4.85
C HIS A 13 7.13 -2.29 -5.09
N GLY A 14 6.93 -1.29 -5.95
CA GLY A 14 5.59 -0.83 -6.34
C GLY A 14 4.78 -1.93 -7.04
N VAL A 15 5.41 -2.72 -7.92
CA VAL A 15 4.78 -3.88 -8.56
C VAL A 15 4.42 -4.95 -7.51
N MET A 16 5.28 -5.20 -6.51
CA MET A 16 4.97 -6.10 -5.40
C MET A 16 3.74 -5.60 -4.62
N ILE A 17 3.69 -4.32 -4.27
CA ILE A 17 2.53 -3.74 -3.58
C ILE A 17 1.26 -3.96 -4.40
N GLY A 18 1.26 -3.63 -5.69
CA GLY A 18 0.12 -3.79 -6.58
C GLY A 18 -0.31 -5.26 -6.73
N SER A 19 0.64 -6.19 -6.85
CA SER A 19 0.37 -7.63 -7.00
C SER A 19 -0.22 -8.27 -5.73
N SER A 20 -0.03 -7.66 -4.56
CA SER A 20 -0.51 -8.14 -3.26
C SER A 20 -1.70 -7.34 -2.72
N VAL A 21 -2.21 -6.36 -3.45
CA VAL A 21 -3.36 -5.55 -3.02
C VAL A 21 -4.52 -6.46 -2.62
N GLY A 22 -5.11 -6.13 -1.48
CA GLY A 22 -6.32 -6.75 -0.98
C GLY A 22 -7.40 -5.70 -0.75
N SER A 23 -8.64 -6.09 -0.94
CA SER A 23 -9.81 -5.30 -0.59
C SER A 23 -10.71 -6.07 0.36
N GLU A 24 -11.35 -5.36 1.26
CA GLU A 24 -12.38 -5.93 2.13
C GLU A 24 -13.64 -6.21 1.30
N VAL A 25 -14.22 -7.39 1.44
CA VAL A 25 -15.49 -7.74 0.82
C VAL A 25 -16.60 -7.00 1.55
N THR A 26 -17.20 -6.01 0.90
CA THR A 26 -18.25 -5.14 1.48
C THR A 26 -19.68 -5.55 1.12
N ALA A 27 -19.87 -6.40 0.11
CA ALA A 27 -21.18 -6.70 -0.43
C ALA A 27 -21.58 -8.18 -0.30
N ALA A 28 -22.86 -8.41 -0.05
CA ALA A 28 -23.52 -9.71 -0.02
C ALA A 28 -23.58 -10.45 -1.39
N ALA A 29 -22.87 -9.95 -2.40
CA ALA A 29 -22.88 -10.52 -3.76
C ALA A 29 -21.97 -11.74 -3.96
N LEU A 30 -21.18 -12.08 -2.95
CA LEU A 30 -20.33 -13.27 -2.96
C LEU A 30 -20.67 -14.05 -1.67
N ASP A 31 -20.74 -15.38 -1.75
CA ASP A 31 -20.92 -16.28 -0.59
C ASP A 31 -19.73 -16.23 0.40
N VAL A 32 -19.21 -15.04 0.64
CA VAL A 32 -18.06 -14.76 1.47
C VAL A 32 -18.47 -13.82 2.59
N LYS A 33 -18.09 -14.16 3.82
CA LYS A 33 -18.40 -13.37 5.02
C LYS A 33 -17.88 -11.92 4.85
N ALA A 34 -18.76 -10.94 5.10
CA ALA A 34 -18.37 -9.52 5.13
C ALA A 34 -17.18 -9.32 6.08
N GLY A 35 -16.22 -8.47 5.69
CA GLY A 35 -14.98 -8.26 6.42
C GLY A 35 -13.83 -9.20 6.02
N THR A 36 -14.07 -10.16 5.11
CA THR A 36 -12.99 -11.02 4.58
C THR A 36 -12.12 -10.23 3.60
N VAL A 37 -10.80 -10.27 3.78
CA VAL A 37 -9.86 -9.67 2.83
C VAL A 37 -9.75 -10.58 1.59
N ARG A 38 -10.08 -10.02 0.43
CA ARG A 38 -9.87 -10.65 -0.87
C ARG A 38 -8.65 -10.04 -1.54
N ARG A 39 -7.69 -10.87 -1.92
CA ARG A 39 -6.59 -10.42 -2.77
C ARG A 39 -7.10 -10.20 -4.19
N ASP A 40 -6.82 -9.03 -4.71
CA ASP A 40 -7.22 -8.59 -6.04
C ASP A 40 -6.07 -7.81 -6.70
N PRO A 41 -5.06 -8.54 -7.23
CA PRO A 41 -3.87 -7.94 -7.80
C PRO A 41 -4.19 -6.82 -8.77
N PHE A 42 -3.66 -5.62 -8.53
CA PHE A 42 -3.88 -4.42 -9.33
C PHE A 42 -5.37 -4.04 -9.52
N ALA A 43 -6.30 -4.60 -8.72
CA ALA A 43 -7.74 -4.56 -8.95
C ALA A 43 -8.15 -5.08 -10.35
N MET A 44 -7.37 -6.02 -10.91
CA MET A 44 -7.49 -6.50 -12.30
C MET A 44 -7.86 -7.96 -12.42
N LEU A 45 -7.97 -8.70 -11.31
CA LEU A 45 -8.16 -10.16 -11.37
C LEU A 45 -9.36 -10.59 -12.23
N PRO A 46 -10.55 -9.94 -12.16
CA PRO A 46 -11.69 -10.31 -13.00
C PRO A 46 -11.52 -9.94 -14.47
N PHE A 47 -10.57 -9.07 -14.79
CA PHE A 47 -10.37 -8.52 -16.14
C PHE A 47 -9.15 -9.10 -16.87
N CYS A 48 -8.29 -9.84 -16.14
CA CYS A 48 -7.10 -10.45 -16.72
C CYS A 48 -7.47 -11.82 -17.33
N GLY A 49 -7.57 -11.87 -18.65
CA GLY A 49 -7.93 -13.07 -19.42
C GLY A 49 -6.77 -14.04 -19.69
N TYR A 50 -5.60 -13.86 -19.06
CA TYR A 50 -4.41 -14.68 -19.20
C TYR A 50 -3.72 -14.88 -17.84
N ASN A 51 -2.57 -15.57 -17.81
CA ASN A 51 -1.90 -15.86 -16.53
C ASN A 51 -1.49 -14.57 -15.81
N MET A 52 -1.92 -14.42 -14.57
CA MET A 52 -1.65 -13.22 -13.76
C MET A 52 -0.15 -13.04 -13.46
N GLY A 53 0.63 -14.11 -13.41
CA GLY A 53 2.09 -14.04 -13.29
C GLY A 53 2.73 -13.36 -14.50
N ASP A 54 2.22 -13.61 -15.71
CA ASP A 54 2.67 -12.92 -16.92
C ASP A 54 2.30 -11.41 -16.88
N TYR A 55 1.15 -11.07 -16.31
CA TYR A 55 0.76 -9.68 -16.06
C TYR A 55 1.73 -8.97 -15.09
N PHE A 56 2.13 -9.64 -14.02
CA PHE A 56 3.14 -9.12 -13.10
C PHE A 56 4.49 -8.92 -13.80
N GLN A 57 4.90 -9.90 -14.60
CA GLN A 57 6.15 -9.82 -15.36
C GLN A 57 6.14 -8.65 -16.34
N HIS A 58 5.01 -8.40 -17.01
CA HIS A 58 4.85 -7.24 -17.89
C HIS A 58 5.13 -5.92 -17.18
N TRP A 59 4.59 -5.71 -15.99
CA TRP A 59 4.87 -4.50 -15.20
C TRP A 59 6.34 -4.40 -14.79
N LEU A 60 6.97 -5.50 -14.41
CA LEU A 60 8.41 -5.51 -14.11
C LEU A 60 9.25 -5.16 -15.35
N ASP A 61 8.85 -5.66 -16.51
CA ASP A 61 9.58 -5.42 -17.76
C ASP A 61 9.44 -3.98 -18.26
N ILE A 62 8.31 -3.31 -18.00
CA ILE A 62 8.17 -1.86 -18.24
C ILE A 62 9.28 -1.08 -17.52
N GLY A 63 9.62 -1.46 -16.29
CA GLY A 63 10.70 -0.84 -15.52
C GLY A 63 12.09 -0.98 -16.14
N LYS A 64 12.29 -1.98 -17.01
CA LYS A 64 13.58 -2.27 -17.67
C LYS A 64 13.77 -1.54 -19.00
N HIS A 65 12.72 -0.90 -19.54
CA HIS A 65 12.83 -0.20 -20.81
C HIS A 65 13.78 1.00 -20.70
N ALA A 66 14.75 1.08 -21.60
CA ALA A 66 15.70 2.17 -21.65
C ALA A 66 14.98 3.52 -21.80
N GLY A 67 15.28 4.47 -20.93
CA GLY A 67 14.67 5.81 -20.92
C GLY A 67 13.24 5.87 -20.38
N ALA A 68 12.72 4.79 -19.78
CA ALA A 68 11.41 4.80 -19.15
C ALA A 68 11.34 5.85 -18.03
N LYS A 69 10.34 6.74 -18.12
CA LYS A 69 9.99 7.68 -17.04
C LYS A 69 8.91 7.05 -16.18
N LEU A 70 9.34 6.27 -15.21
CA LEU A 70 8.43 5.51 -14.35
C LEU A 70 7.76 6.44 -13.32
N PRO A 71 6.44 6.31 -13.09
CA PRO A 71 5.78 7.02 -12.00
C PRO A 71 6.23 6.47 -10.64
N LYS A 72 6.15 7.30 -9.62
CA LYS A 72 6.23 6.84 -8.23
C LYS A 72 4.91 6.14 -7.85
N ILE A 73 5.00 5.07 -7.08
CA ILE A 73 3.84 4.27 -6.66
C ILE A 73 3.55 4.54 -5.19
N PHE A 74 2.29 4.80 -4.90
CA PHE A 74 1.81 5.07 -3.54
C PHE A 74 0.68 4.10 -3.18
N CYS A 75 0.64 3.73 -1.91
CA CYS A 75 -0.47 3.02 -1.31
C CYS A 75 -1.16 3.95 -0.30
N VAL A 76 -2.48 4.04 -0.36
CA VAL A 76 -3.28 4.86 0.55
C VAL A 76 -4.30 4.01 1.29
N ASN A 77 -4.58 4.34 2.54
CA ASN A 77 -5.60 3.69 3.35
C ASN A 77 -6.47 4.75 4.06
N TRP A 78 -7.63 5.03 3.48
CA TRP A 78 -8.62 5.98 4.05
C TRP A 78 -9.40 5.44 5.24
N PHE A 79 -9.28 4.13 5.54
CA PHE A 79 -10.22 3.38 6.36
C PHE A 79 -9.65 2.90 7.69
N ARG A 80 -8.59 3.54 8.19
CA ARG A 80 -8.05 3.20 9.51
C ARG A 80 -8.99 3.67 10.62
N LYS A 81 -9.20 2.80 11.61
CA LYS A 81 -10.08 3.06 12.76
C LYS A 81 -9.33 2.95 14.07
N THR A 82 -9.87 3.61 15.10
CA THR A 82 -9.50 3.35 16.48
C THR A 82 -10.00 1.95 16.92
N PRO A 83 -9.51 1.43 18.06
CA PRO A 83 -10.04 0.19 18.65
C PRO A 83 -11.57 0.24 18.88
N GLU A 84 -12.12 1.43 19.17
CA GLU A 84 -13.55 1.66 19.40
C GLU A 84 -14.36 1.77 18.09
N GLY A 85 -13.69 1.71 16.93
CA GLY A 85 -14.31 1.73 15.61
C GLY A 85 -14.55 3.12 15.01
N LYS A 86 -14.04 4.21 15.62
CA LYS A 86 -14.08 5.56 15.05
C LYS A 86 -13.09 5.66 13.89
N TRP A 87 -13.49 6.31 12.79
CA TRP A 87 -12.60 6.64 11.69
C TRP A 87 -11.54 7.66 12.13
N LEU A 88 -10.27 7.39 11.85
CA LEU A 88 -9.16 8.29 12.15
C LEU A 88 -8.98 9.37 11.10
N TRP A 89 -9.38 9.11 9.86
CA TRP A 89 -9.28 10.07 8.75
C TRP A 89 -10.69 10.47 8.28
N PRO A 90 -10.99 11.77 8.11
CA PRO A 90 -12.34 12.22 7.76
C PRO A 90 -12.78 11.85 6.34
N GLY A 91 -11.81 11.69 5.42
CA GLY A 91 -12.12 11.32 4.03
C GLY A 91 -12.59 12.49 3.16
N PHE A 92 -13.20 12.16 2.03
CA PHE A 92 -13.77 13.11 1.05
C PHE A 92 -12.80 14.25 0.68
N GLY A 93 -13.17 15.51 0.91
CA GLY A 93 -12.36 16.68 0.57
C GLY A 93 -10.97 16.67 1.21
N ASP A 94 -10.84 16.13 2.41
CA ASP A 94 -9.57 16.07 3.14
C ASP A 94 -8.58 15.05 2.55
N ASN A 95 -9.05 14.14 1.70
CA ASN A 95 -8.15 13.28 0.91
C ASN A 95 -7.20 14.10 0.03
N SER A 96 -7.59 15.31 -0.38
CA SER A 96 -6.74 16.23 -1.14
C SER A 96 -5.44 16.60 -0.41
N ARG A 97 -5.43 16.59 0.92
CA ARG A 97 -4.24 16.86 1.75
C ARG A 97 -3.18 15.77 1.59
N VAL A 98 -3.61 14.52 1.53
CA VAL A 98 -2.73 13.37 1.25
C VAL A 98 -2.26 13.40 -0.21
N LEU A 99 -3.15 13.72 -1.15
CA LEU A 99 -2.78 13.89 -2.56
C LEU A 99 -1.76 15.02 -2.74
N LYS A 100 -1.89 16.13 -2.00
CA LYS A 100 -0.88 17.21 -1.98
C LYS A 100 0.49 16.67 -1.61
N TRP A 101 0.60 15.91 -0.51
CA TRP A 101 1.86 15.27 -0.12
C TRP A 101 2.40 14.34 -1.22
N ILE A 102 1.53 13.56 -1.88
CA ILE A 102 1.93 12.69 -3.01
C ILE A 102 2.52 13.52 -4.15
N PHE A 103 1.90 14.65 -4.52
CA PHE A 103 2.46 15.55 -5.55
C PHE A 103 3.81 16.13 -5.13
N GLU A 104 3.92 16.63 -3.91
CA GLU A 104 5.19 17.12 -3.35
C GLU A 104 6.28 16.04 -3.39
N ARG A 105 5.93 14.76 -3.11
CA ARG A 105 6.86 13.63 -3.27
C ARG A 105 7.25 13.39 -4.72
N CYS A 106 6.35 13.58 -5.66
CA CYS A 106 6.66 13.48 -7.09
C CYS A 106 7.64 14.57 -7.52
N ASP A 107 7.50 15.78 -6.99
CA ASP A 107 8.37 16.92 -7.27
C ASP A 107 9.69 16.90 -6.48
N GLY A 108 9.84 15.96 -5.54
CA GLY A 108 11.05 15.78 -4.74
C GLY A 108 11.10 16.63 -3.47
N GLU A 109 9.98 17.27 -3.08
CA GLU A 109 9.92 18.23 -1.98
C GLU A 109 9.31 17.67 -0.68
N GLY A 110 8.32 16.77 -0.77
CA GLY A 110 7.57 16.26 0.37
C GLY A 110 8.43 15.57 1.43
N LYS A 111 8.30 15.98 2.70
CA LYS A 111 8.99 15.34 3.82
C LYS A 111 8.59 13.89 3.97
N ALA A 112 9.57 13.02 4.10
CA ALA A 112 9.33 11.58 4.30
C ALA A 112 10.44 10.94 5.12
N VAL A 113 10.11 9.84 5.77
CA VAL A 113 11.02 8.95 6.48
C VAL A 113 10.99 7.57 5.84
N GLU A 114 12.15 6.97 5.67
CA GLU A 114 12.25 5.59 5.18
C GLU A 114 11.86 4.63 6.30
N THR A 115 11.02 3.67 5.96
CA THR A 115 10.52 2.62 6.86
C THR A 115 10.68 1.25 6.20
N PRO A 116 10.52 0.15 6.92
CA PRO A 116 10.54 -1.19 6.32
C PRO A 116 9.58 -1.39 5.14
N ILE A 117 8.48 -0.64 5.10
CA ILE A 117 7.43 -0.80 4.07
C ILE A 117 7.49 0.24 2.95
N GLY A 118 8.36 1.24 3.05
CA GLY A 118 8.48 2.32 2.09
C GLY A 118 8.68 3.68 2.73
N TYR A 119 8.62 4.74 1.94
CA TYR A 119 8.70 6.11 2.47
C TYR A 119 7.34 6.55 3.00
N MET A 120 7.30 6.97 4.26
CA MET A 120 6.09 7.48 4.92
C MET A 120 6.24 8.98 5.21
N PRO A 121 5.14 9.76 5.20
CA PRO A 121 5.20 11.14 5.66
C PRO A 121 5.60 11.23 7.13
N THR A 122 6.29 12.31 7.51
CA THR A 122 6.38 12.70 8.91
C THR A 122 5.04 13.26 9.39
N VAL A 123 4.80 13.31 10.70
CA VAL A 123 3.51 13.76 11.27
C VAL A 123 3.13 15.17 10.81
N ASP A 124 4.14 16.02 10.57
CA ASP A 124 4.00 17.41 10.11
C ASP A 124 3.96 17.57 8.58
N ALA A 125 4.11 16.48 7.83
CA ALA A 125 4.17 16.56 6.36
C ALA A 125 2.79 16.67 5.70
N ILE A 126 1.72 16.28 6.39
CA ILE A 126 0.35 16.40 5.90
C ILE A 126 -0.31 17.57 6.63
N ASP A 127 -0.69 18.59 5.87
CA ASP A 127 -1.33 19.79 6.37
C ASP A 127 -2.70 19.48 6.99
N ARG A 128 -2.89 19.87 8.27
CA ARG A 128 -4.13 19.69 9.02
C ARG A 128 -4.85 21.01 9.29
N THR A 129 -4.42 22.12 8.67
CA THR A 129 -5.02 23.43 8.89
C THR A 129 -6.53 23.38 8.69
N GLY A 130 -7.28 23.76 9.72
CA GLY A 130 -8.75 23.79 9.74
C GLY A 130 -9.43 22.47 10.14
N ILE A 131 -8.69 21.38 10.35
CA ILE A 131 -9.22 20.08 10.82
C ILE A 131 -8.50 19.56 12.06
N GLU A 132 -7.73 20.39 12.77
CA GLU A 132 -6.92 20.00 13.92
C GLU A 132 -7.75 19.40 15.07
N ASN A 133 -9.03 19.81 15.17
CA ASN A 133 -9.97 19.28 16.16
C ASN A 133 -10.59 17.92 15.74
N GLU A 134 -10.59 17.60 14.44
CA GLU A 134 -11.10 16.35 13.91
C GLU A 134 -10.01 15.30 13.81
N VAL A 135 -8.81 15.74 13.42
CA VAL A 135 -7.60 14.91 13.30
C VAL A 135 -6.51 15.53 14.16
N THR A 136 -6.39 15.05 15.37
CA THR A 136 -5.37 15.52 16.32
C THR A 136 -3.97 15.05 15.90
N GLU A 137 -2.94 15.60 16.54
CA GLU A 137 -1.56 15.12 16.34
C GLU A 137 -1.41 13.63 16.73
N ASP A 138 -2.13 13.19 17.74
CA ASP A 138 -2.10 11.79 18.18
C ASP A 138 -2.85 10.88 17.21
N ASP A 139 -3.93 11.35 16.57
CA ASP A 139 -4.58 10.64 15.48
C ASP A 139 -3.61 10.49 14.28
N MET A 140 -2.84 11.53 13.94
CA MET A 140 -1.81 11.45 12.91
C MET A 140 -0.71 10.45 13.24
N LYS A 141 -0.24 10.43 14.49
CA LYS A 141 0.73 9.42 14.95
C LYS A 141 0.17 8.01 14.80
N GLN A 142 -1.12 7.81 15.12
CA GLN A 142 -1.78 6.53 14.91
C GLN A 142 -1.92 6.20 13.41
N LEU A 143 -2.36 7.15 12.58
CA LEU A 143 -2.50 7.00 11.14
C LEU A 143 -1.20 6.62 10.43
N LEU A 144 -0.08 7.11 10.95
CA LEU A 144 1.28 6.87 10.44
C LEU A 144 2.06 5.83 11.24
N SER A 145 1.45 5.19 12.24
CA SER A 145 2.13 4.14 13.00
C SER A 145 2.33 2.89 12.16
N LEU A 146 3.48 2.25 12.33
CA LEU A 146 3.84 1.00 11.68
C LEU A 146 3.69 -0.17 12.66
N ASP A 147 2.73 -1.05 12.37
CA ASP A 147 2.49 -2.28 13.12
C ASP A 147 3.40 -3.40 12.56
N ILE A 148 4.60 -3.52 13.12
CA ILE A 148 5.61 -4.51 12.66
C ILE A 148 5.06 -5.94 12.76
N GLU A 149 4.42 -6.31 13.84
CA GLU A 149 3.87 -7.66 14.02
C GLU A 149 2.71 -7.95 13.06
N GLY A 150 1.87 -6.95 12.79
CA GLY A 150 0.86 -7.03 11.75
C GLY A 150 1.46 -7.20 10.36
N TRP A 151 2.56 -6.50 10.07
CA TRP A 151 3.26 -6.64 8.79
C TRP A 151 3.97 -8.00 8.64
N LYS A 152 4.54 -8.57 9.69
CA LYS A 152 5.06 -9.95 9.64
C LYS A 152 3.97 -10.96 9.30
N LYS A 153 2.77 -10.81 9.86
CA LYS A 153 1.60 -11.63 9.49
C LYS A 153 1.18 -11.39 8.04
N GLU A 154 1.23 -10.14 7.59
CA GLU A 154 0.93 -9.78 6.20
C GLU A 154 1.89 -10.44 5.21
N VAL A 155 3.19 -10.50 5.53
CA VAL A 155 4.19 -11.21 4.72
C VAL A 155 3.80 -12.69 4.54
N GLU A 156 3.38 -13.37 5.60
CA GLU A 156 2.93 -14.76 5.49
C GLU A 156 1.67 -14.89 4.61
N MET A 157 0.73 -13.98 4.75
CA MET A 157 -0.47 -13.97 3.88
C MET A 157 -0.12 -13.69 2.41
N ILE A 158 0.88 -12.84 2.14
CA ILE A 158 1.36 -12.61 0.77
C ILE A 158 2.07 -13.85 0.23
N LYS A 159 2.88 -14.55 1.03
CA LYS A 159 3.49 -15.82 0.63
C LYS A 159 2.42 -16.84 0.20
N GLU A 160 1.36 -16.99 0.99
CA GLU A 160 0.24 -17.89 0.63
C GLU A 160 -0.51 -17.43 -0.63
N HIS A 161 -0.67 -16.11 -0.82
CA HIS A 161 -1.23 -15.56 -2.04
C HIS A 161 -0.36 -15.89 -3.27
N TYR A 162 0.94 -15.73 -3.16
CA TYR A 162 1.87 -15.96 -4.26
C TYR A 162 1.98 -17.43 -4.69
N LYS A 163 1.74 -18.38 -3.79
CA LYS A 163 1.66 -19.81 -4.13
C LYS A 163 0.59 -20.15 -5.17
N LYS A 164 -0.40 -19.28 -5.37
CA LYS A 164 -1.48 -19.48 -6.34
C LYS A 164 -1.04 -19.21 -7.79
N PHE A 165 0.13 -18.61 -7.99
CA PHE A 165 0.64 -18.23 -9.30
C PHE A 165 1.82 -19.13 -9.68
N ASP A 166 1.57 -20.06 -10.59
CA ASP A 166 2.56 -21.01 -11.12
C ASP A 166 3.70 -20.30 -11.89
N ARG A 167 3.44 -19.09 -12.40
CA ARG A 167 4.38 -18.23 -13.13
C ARG A 167 4.77 -16.97 -12.38
N LEU A 168 4.79 -17.04 -11.05
CA LEU A 168 5.21 -15.88 -10.25
C LEU A 168 6.62 -15.42 -10.65
N PRO A 169 6.83 -14.14 -11.01
CA PRO A 169 8.16 -13.61 -11.29
C PRO A 169 9.08 -13.73 -10.06
N LYS A 170 10.31 -14.17 -10.28
CA LYS A 170 11.32 -14.27 -9.21
C LYS A 170 11.56 -12.95 -8.49
N GLU A 171 11.44 -11.83 -9.20
CA GLU A 171 11.62 -10.50 -8.62
C GLU A 171 10.58 -10.21 -7.53
N LEU A 172 9.33 -10.63 -7.69
CA LEU A 172 8.33 -10.44 -6.63
C LEU A 172 8.63 -11.26 -5.38
N ALA A 173 9.14 -12.48 -5.54
CA ALA A 173 9.61 -13.26 -4.41
C ALA A 173 10.80 -12.59 -3.71
N ASN A 174 11.74 -12.00 -4.48
CA ASN A 174 12.87 -11.24 -3.94
C ASN A 174 12.41 -10.00 -3.18
N GLN A 175 11.47 -9.23 -3.72
CA GLN A 175 10.92 -8.04 -3.05
C GLN A 175 10.23 -8.40 -1.73
N LEU A 176 9.51 -9.52 -1.69
CA LEU A 176 8.87 -10.02 -0.47
C LEU A 176 9.93 -10.46 0.58
N ALA A 177 10.99 -11.15 0.16
CA ALA A 177 12.09 -11.51 1.05
C ALA A 177 12.82 -10.28 1.62
N GLN A 178 13.03 -9.26 0.80
CA GLN A 178 13.60 -7.97 1.25
C GLN A 178 12.69 -7.26 2.26
N LEU A 179 11.36 -7.30 2.07
CA LEU A 179 10.41 -6.76 3.05
C LEU A 179 10.54 -7.50 4.38
N GLU A 180 10.59 -8.83 4.36
CA GLU A 180 10.76 -9.66 5.55
C GLU A 180 12.08 -9.33 6.28
N GLU A 181 13.18 -9.15 5.54
CA GLU A 181 14.45 -8.72 6.10
C GLU A 181 14.37 -7.34 6.76
N ARG A 182 13.74 -6.36 6.10
CA ARG A 182 13.58 -5.01 6.65
C ARG A 182 12.72 -5.00 7.94
N LEU A 183 11.70 -5.86 8.02
CA LEU A 183 10.86 -6.01 9.21
C LEU A 183 11.55 -6.72 10.39
N SER A 184 12.69 -7.34 10.16
CA SER A 184 13.47 -8.07 11.16
C SER A 184 14.57 -7.21 11.82
N LYS A 185 14.85 -6.05 11.27
CA LYS A 185 15.83 -5.07 11.77
C LYS A 185 15.21 -4.13 12.78
#